data_9b25497c8f3095c3c350a26bb82ca6fa
#
_entry.id   9b25497c8f3095c3c350a26bb82ca6fa
#
_cell.length_a   1.000
_cell.length_b   1.000
_cell.length_c   1.000
_cell.angle_alpha   90.00
_cell.angle_beta   90.00
_cell.angle_gamma   90.00
#
_symmetry.space_group_name_H-M   'P 1'
#
loop_
_entity.id
_entity.type
_entity.pdbx_description
1 polymer ?
#
loop_
_entity_poly.entity_id
_entity_poly.type
_entity_poly.pdbx_seq_one_letter_code
_entity_poly.pdbx_strand_id
1 'polypeptide(L)'
;ETGFTDHLDIDYPDEPETFLLDLPNYVSSVEAMQEKYKEILPVRLGIELGLQPHLAGIHADILSQYPFDFVIGSSHVMHGVDPYYPAYWENHSEEEGYREYFESILENIAAFDGFDVYGHIDYVVRYGPNKNANYSYQKYAVIIDEILKALIIKGKGIEINTGGFKYGLGHPNPAE
;
A
#
# COMPACT_ATOMS: atom_id res chain seq x y z
N GLU A 1 3.75 -2.46 -21.73
CA GLU A 1 4.60 -2.08 -20.59
C GLU A 1 4.15 -2.84 -19.35
N THR A 2 5.10 -3.31 -18.53
CA THR A 2 4.83 -3.96 -17.24
C THR A 2 5.84 -3.45 -16.20
N GLY A 3 5.55 -3.63 -14.91
CA GLY A 3 6.46 -3.31 -13.82
C GLY A 3 6.40 -4.39 -12.74
N PHE A 4 7.44 -4.45 -11.94
CA PHE A 4 7.50 -5.21 -10.70
C PHE A 4 7.52 -4.23 -9.53
N THR A 5 6.72 -4.50 -8.51
CA THR A 5 6.57 -3.67 -7.31
C THR A 5 6.54 -4.59 -6.10
N ASP A 6 7.68 -5.24 -5.83
CA ASP A 6 7.78 -6.11 -4.65
C ASP A 6 7.65 -5.29 -3.37
N HIS A 7 7.09 -5.91 -2.34
CA HIS A 7 6.82 -5.29 -1.05
C HIS A 7 8.09 -5.06 -0.25
N LEU A 8 8.15 -3.91 0.40
CA LEU A 8 9.10 -3.61 1.46
C LEU A 8 8.35 -3.04 2.67
N ASP A 9 8.07 -3.90 3.63
CA ASP A 9 7.42 -3.53 4.89
C ASP A 9 8.46 -3.59 6.02
N ILE A 10 9.01 -2.43 6.35
CA ILE A 10 9.98 -2.26 7.43
C ILE A 10 9.22 -2.16 8.74
N ASP A 11 9.80 -2.70 9.81
CA ASP A 11 9.21 -2.67 11.17
C ASP A 11 7.83 -3.35 11.24
N TYR A 12 7.71 -4.46 10.48
CA TYR A 12 6.49 -5.26 10.48
C TYR A 12 6.31 -5.95 11.84
N PRO A 13 5.11 -5.85 12.46
CA PRO A 13 4.88 -6.35 13.81
C PRO A 13 5.11 -7.86 13.92
N ASP A 14 5.73 -8.28 15.03
CA ASP A 14 6.04 -9.67 15.40
C ASP A 14 7.00 -10.42 14.43
N GLU A 15 7.10 -10.00 13.18
CA GLU A 15 7.91 -10.65 12.15
C GLU A 15 8.72 -9.63 11.32
N PRO A 16 9.63 -8.86 11.95
CA PRO A 16 10.25 -7.68 11.30
C PRO A 16 11.12 -8.01 10.08
N GLU A 17 11.52 -9.27 9.90
CA GLU A 17 12.34 -9.70 8.76
C GLU A 17 11.53 -10.33 7.61
N THR A 18 10.27 -10.69 7.85
CA THR A 18 9.47 -11.47 6.88
C THR A 18 9.20 -10.72 5.59
N PHE A 19 9.01 -9.41 5.65
CA PHE A 19 8.69 -8.57 4.51
C PHE A 19 9.80 -7.58 4.16
N LEU A 20 11.03 -7.86 4.61
CA LEU A 20 12.20 -7.12 4.15
C LEU A 20 12.62 -7.60 2.76
N LEU A 21 12.77 -6.66 1.85
CA LEU A 21 13.23 -6.92 0.49
C LEU A 21 14.78 -6.86 0.44
N ASP A 22 15.41 -7.88 -0.12
CA ASP A 22 16.82 -7.81 -0.50
C ASP A 22 16.96 -6.88 -1.72
N LEU A 23 17.05 -5.58 -1.45
CA LEU A 23 17.05 -4.54 -2.47
C LEU A 23 18.14 -4.72 -3.53
N PRO A 24 19.42 -5.00 -3.20
CA PRO A 24 20.45 -5.23 -4.21
C PRO A 24 20.11 -6.38 -5.16
N ASN A 25 19.63 -7.49 -4.62
CA ASN A 25 19.27 -8.66 -5.42
C ASN A 25 18.00 -8.42 -6.25
N TYR A 26 17.00 -7.76 -5.67
CA TYR A 26 15.77 -7.39 -6.36
C TYR A 26 16.06 -6.48 -7.56
N VAL A 27 16.77 -5.39 -7.34
CA VAL A 27 17.11 -4.41 -8.40
C VAL A 27 17.88 -5.09 -9.51
N SER A 28 18.95 -5.85 -9.19
CA SER A 28 19.74 -6.55 -10.21
C SER A 28 18.93 -7.58 -11.00
N SER A 29 17.96 -8.23 -10.37
CA SER A 29 17.07 -9.19 -11.02
C SER A 29 16.11 -8.51 -12.00
N VAL A 30 15.54 -7.37 -11.65
CA VAL A 30 14.68 -6.61 -12.54
C VAL A 30 15.46 -5.98 -13.70
N GLU A 31 16.66 -5.45 -13.44
CA GLU A 31 17.56 -4.93 -14.49
C GLU A 31 17.91 -6.03 -15.52
N ALA A 32 18.18 -7.25 -15.06
CA ALA A 32 18.38 -8.39 -15.95
C ALA A 32 17.15 -8.69 -16.82
N MET A 33 15.93 -8.53 -16.28
CA MET A 33 14.70 -8.68 -17.06
C MET A 33 14.47 -7.50 -18.02
N GLN A 34 14.82 -6.28 -17.62
CA GLN A 34 14.79 -5.12 -18.52
C GLN A 34 15.68 -5.36 -19.74
N GLU A 35 16.91 -5.77 -19.55
CA GLU A 35 17.83 -6.08 -20.65
C GLU A 35 17.35 -7.25 -21.51
N LYS A 36 16.88 -8.33 -20.89
CA LYS A 36 16.39 -9.52 -21.59
C LYS A 36 15.20 -9.27 -22.51
N TYR A 37 14.30 -8.40 -22.08
CA TYR A 37 13.01 -8.16 -22.76
C TYR A 37 12.92 -6.82 -23.47
N LYS A 38 13.99 -6.01 -23.50
CA LYS A 38 14.01 -4.61 -23.99
C LYS A 38 13.39 -4.41 -25.37
N GLU A 39 13.52 -5.38 -26.29
CA GLU A 39 13.00 -5.30 -27.65
C GLU A 39 11.53 -5.80 -27.79
N ILE A 40 10.99 -6.40 -26.72
CA ILE A 40 9.68 -7.07 -26.77
C ILE A 40 8.69 -6.37 -25.83
N LEU A 41 9.12 -6.09 -24.60
CA LEU A 41 8.26 -5.58 -23.54
C LEU A 41 9.06 -4.66 -22.62
N PRO A 42 8.74 -3.36 -22.57
CA PRO A 42 9.31 -2.48 -21.56
C PRO A 42 8.96 -2.95 -20.14
N VAL A 43 10.00 -3.25 -19.35
CA VAL A 43 9.87 -3.63 -17.94
C VAL A 43 10.28 -2.43 -17.08
N ARG A 44 9.52 -2.12 -16.05
CA ARG A 44 9.80 -1.06 -15.08
C ARG A 44 10.23 -1.64 -13.75
N LEU A 45 11.20 -0.99 -13.14
CA LEU A 45 11.64 -1.26 -11.77
C LEU A 45 10.80 -0.42 -10.82
N GLY A 46 9.90 -1.04 -10.08
CA GLY A 46 9.10 -0.36 -9.07
C GLY A 46 9.34 -0.95 -7.69
N ILE A 47 8.66 -0.39 -6.71
CA ILE A 47 8.64 -0.87 -5.33
C ILE A 47 7.29 -0.54 -4.69
N GLU A 48 6.80 -1.41 -3.80
CA GLU A 48 5.69 -1.09 -2.91
C GLU A 48 6.20 -0.92 -1.48
N LEU A 49 6.08 0.29 -0.95
CA LEU A 49 6.53 0.66 0.40
C LEU A 49 5.37 0.56 1.39
N GLY A 50 5.51 -0.27 2.42
CA GLY A 50 4.63 -0.26 3.58
C GLY A 50 4.87 0.99 4.42
N LEU A 51 3.98 1.97 4.28
CA LEU A 51 4.14 3.27 4.91
C LEU A 51 3.76 3.24 6.39
N GLN A 52 4.61 3.83 7.21
CA GLN A 52 4.36 4.18 8.60
C GLN A 52 5.00 5.54 8.85
N PRO A 53 4.37 6.48 9.59
CA PRO A 53 4.86 7.86 9.70
C PRO A 53 6.33 7.99 10.15
N HIS A 54 6.77 7.12 11.07
CA HIS A 54 8.13 7.14 11.59
C HIS A 54 9.19 6.64 10.61
N LEU A 55 8.79 5.96 9.52
CA LEU A 55 9.69 5.43 8.50
C LEU A 55 9.96 6.40 7.34
N ALA A 56 9.35 7.58 7.33
CA ALA A 56 9.45 8.54 6.23
C ALA A 56 10.90 8.84 5.82
N GLY A 57 11.80 9.04 6.78
CA GLY A 57 13.23 9.27 6.51
C GLY A 57 13.92 8.06 5.89
N ILE A 58 13.63 6.86 6.38
CA ILE A 58 14.20 5.61 5.85
C ILE A 58 13.75 5.38 4.41
N HIS A 59 12.46 5.58 4.12
CA HIS A 59 11.94 5.47 2.76
C HIS A 59 12.59 6.49 1.80
N ALA A 60 12.75 7.74 2.24
CA ALA A 60 13.44 8.75 1.44
C ALA A 60 14.90 8.35 1.12
N ASP A 61 15.61 7.81 2.11
CA ASP A 61 16.98 7.32 1.93
C ASP A 61 17.05 6.16 0.92
N ILE A 62 16.12 5.20 0.99
CA ILE A 62 16.03 4.07 0.05
C ILE A 62 15.78 4.58 -1.37
N LEU A 63 14.80 5.46 -1.56
CA LEU A 63 14.47 6.01 -2.88
C LEU A 63 15.63 6.85 -3.47
N SER A 64 16.48 7.42 -2.63
CA SER A 64 17.67 8.13 -3.09
C SER A 64 18.80 7.22 -3.59
N GLN A 65 18.80 5.96 -3.16
CA GLN A 65 19.88 5.00 -3.45
C GLN A 65 19.61 4.12 -4.67
N TYR A 66 18.34 3.92 -5.03
CA TYR A 66 17.94 3.02 -6.12
C TYR A 66 17.09 3.74 -7.16
N PRO A 67 17.28 3.46 -8.47
CA PRO A 67 16.64 4.17 -9.56
C PRO A 67 15.24 3.60 -9.86
N PHE A 68 14.32 3.65 -8.92
CA PHE A 68 12.95 3.18 -9.14
C PHE A 68 12.23 4.04 -10.17
N ASP A 69 11.60 3.39 -11.14
CA ASP A 69 10.76 4.01 -12.16
C ASP A 69 9.36 4.35 -11.61
N PHE A 70 8.92 3.63 -10.55
CA PHE A 70 7.56 3.74 -10.02
C PHE A 70 7.49 3.27 -8.56
N VAL A 71 6.80 4.02 -7.73
CA VAL A 71 6.68 3.76 -6.29
C VAL A 71 5.20 3.71 -5.88
N ILE A 72 4.78 2.60 -5.28
CA ILE A 72 3.50 2.50 -4.59
C ILE A 72 3.74 2.75 -3.10
N GLY A 73 2.95 3.63 -2.49
CA GLY A 73 2.88 3.77 -1.03
C GLY A 73 1.61 3.11 -0.52
N SER A 74 1.72 2.18 0.43
CA SER A 74 0.59 1.41 0.95
C SER A 74 0.54 1.41 2.46
N SER A 75 -0.66 1.34 3.04
CA SER A 75 -0.86 1.09 4.46
C SER A 75 -1.13 -0.41 4.67
N HIS A 76 -0.16 -1.12 5.25
CA HIS A 76 -0.33 -2.51 5.69
C HIS A 76 -0.40 -2.60 7.21
N VAL A 77 0.41 -1.78 7.88
CA VAL A 77 0.50 -1.70 9.34
C VAL A 77 0.02 -0.34 9.80
N MET A 78 -0.88 -0.30 10.77
CA MET A 78 -1.33 0.91 11.43
C MET A 78 -1.13 0.81 12.93
N HIS A 79 -0.46 1.80 13.50
CA HIS A 79 -0.16 1.85 14.94
C HIS A 79 0.48 0.54 15.49
N GLY A 80 1.32 -0.12 14.65
CA GLY A 80 2.02 -1.35 15.02
C GLY A 80 1.18 -2.64 14.89
N VAL A 81 0.04 -2.61 14.20
CA VAL A 81 -0.81 -3.79 13.96
C VAL A 81 -1.22 -3.88 12.50
N ASP A 82 -1.20 -5.09 11.92
CA ASP A 82 -1.79 -5.37 10.62
C ASP A 82 -3.23 -5.89 10.80
N PRO A 83 -4.24 -5.30 10.15
CA PRO A 83 -5.64 -5.76 10.20
C PRO A 83 -5.85 -7.17 9.63
N TYR A 84 -4.84 -7.74 8.97
CA TYR A 84 -4.82 -9.15 8.58
C TYR A 84 -5.00 -10.08 9.79
N TYR A 85 -4.46 -9.73 10.95
CA TYR A 85 -4.51 -10.57 12.14
C TYR A 85 -5.83 -10.41 12.89
N PRO A 86 -6.49 -11.54 13.28
CA PRO A 86 -7.76 -11.50 14.03
C PRO A 86 -7.70 -10.69 15.34
N ALA A 87 -6.54 -10.63 15.99
CA ALA A 87 -6.34 -9.87 17.22
C ALA A 87 -6.67 -8.38 17.10
N TYR A 88 -6.50 -7.80 15.91
CA TYR A 88 -6.93 -6.42 15.65
C TYR A 88 -8.45 -6.26 15.87
N TRP A 89 -9.24 -7.21 15.39
CA TRP A 89 -10.70 -7.17 15.42
C TRP A 89 -11.30 -7.54 16.78
N GLU A 90 -10.52 -8.12 17.69
CA GLU A 90 -10.98 -8.42 19.06
C GLU A 90 -11.28 -7.16 19.87
N ASN A 91 -10.61 -6.05 19.56
CA ASN A 91 -10.68 -4.78 20.28
C ASN A 91 -11.36 -3.65 19.49
N HIS A 92 -11.77 -3.91 18.26
CA HIS A 92 -12.40 -2.92 17.38
C HIS A 92 -13.71 -3.47 16.82
N SER A 93 -14.75 -2.66 16.82
CA SER A 93 -15.88 -2.91 15.93
C SER A 93 -15.40 -2.74 14.48
N GLU A 94 -16.07 -3.39 13.53
CA GLU A 94 -15.73 -3.27 12.11
C GLU A 94 -15.69 -1.81 11.63
N GLU A 95 -16.62 -0.98 12.12
CA GLU A 95 -16.70 0.43 11.75
C GLU A 95 -15.53 1.24 12.30
N GLU A 96 -15.16 1.01 13.56
CA GLU A 96 -13.99 1.65 14.18
C GLU A 96 -12.71 1.24 13.47
N GLY A 97 -12.53 -0.06 13.22
CA GLY A 97 -11.33 -0.57 12.54
C GLY A 97 -11.17 -0.04 11.12
N TYR A 98 -12.26 0.09 10.35
CA TYR A 98 -12.18 0.69 9.03
C TYR A 98 -11.86 2.18 9.11
N ARG A 99 -12.43 2.91 10.05
CA ARG A 99 -12.16 4.33 10.24
C ARG A 99 -10.71 4.58 10.64
N GLU A 100 -10.20 3.84 11.62
CA GLU A 100 -8.81 3.94 12.07
C GLU A 100 -7.83 3.67 10.93
N TYR A 101 -8.13 2.67 10.09
CA TYR A 101 -7.32 2.39 8.91
C TYR A 101 -7.28 3.59 7.94
N PHE A 102 -8.44 4.21 7.64
CA PHE A 102 -8.47 5.41 6.78
C PHE A 102 -7.76 6.60 7.40
N GLU A 103 -7.84 6.77 8.73
CA GLU A 103 -7.09 7.80 9.45
C GLU A 103 -5.58 7.59 9.32
N SER A 104 -5.10 6.35 9.43
CA SER A 104 -3.68 6.01 9.25
C SER A 104 -3.16 6.35 7.84
N ILE A 105 -4.00 6.25 6.80
CA ILE A 105 -3.64 6.69 5.44
C ILE A 105 -3.32 8.19 5.42
N LEU A 106 -4.15 9.01 6.07
CA LEU A 106 -3.91 10.46 6.14
C LEU A 106 -2.62 10.79 6.90
N GLU A 107 -2.33 10.06 7.98
CA GLU A 107 -1.08 10.19 8.72
C GLU A 107 0.13 9.87 7.84
N ASN A 108 0.07 8.77 7.08
CA ASN A 108 1.11 8.36 6.15
C ASN A 108 1.33 9.38 5.04
N ILE A 109 0.26 9.88 4.40
CA ILE A 109 0.34 10.92 3.36
C ILE A 109 0.91 12.23 3.92
N ALA A 110 0.60 12.57 5.17
CA ALA A 110 1.14 13.76 5.81
C ALA A 110 2.64 13.64 6.09
N ALA A 111 3.10 12.44 6.48
CA ALA A 111 4.49 12.18 6.84
C ALA A 111 5.41 11.99 5.63
N PHE A 112 4.92 11.39 4.55
CA PHE A 112 5.73 11.01 3.40
C PHE A 112 4.95 11.15 2.08
N ASP A 113 5.62 11.66 1.04
CA ASP A 113 5.05 11.83 -0.29
C ASP A 113 5.97 11.36 -1.45
N GLY A 114 6.96 10.54 -1.12
CA GLY A 114 7.91 9.99 -2.09
C GLY A 114 7.36 8.83 -2.94
N PHE A 115 6.06 8.69 -3.08
CA PHE A 115 5.39 7.67 -3.90
C PHE A 115 4.66 8.30 -5.09
N ASP A 116 4.33 7.51 -6.12
CA ASP A 116 3.57 7.94 -7.29
C ASP A 116 2.07 7.73 -7.13
N VAL A 117 1.69 6.57 -6.59
CA VAL A 117 0.30 6.22 -6.32
C VAL A 117 0.15 5.65 -4.90
N TYR A 118 -1.05 5.80 -4.33
CA TYR A 118 -1.40 5.12 -3.09
C TYR A 118 -2.09 3.79 -3.39
N GLY A 119 -1.57 2.72 -2.81
CA GLY A 119 -2.05 1.35 -2.99
C GLY A 119 -3.42 1.14 -2.34
N HIS A 120 -4.23 0.30 -2.96
CA HIS A 120 -5.47 -0.31 -2.44
C HIS A 120 -6.10 0.38 -1.20
N ILE A 121 -6.57 1.61 -1.34
CA ILE A 121 -7.03 2.50 -0.25
C ILE A 121 -7.99 1.80 0.75
N ASP A 122 -8.79 0.85 0.31
CA ASP A 122 -9.72 0.08 1.16
C ASP A 122 -9.21 -1.34 1.50
N TYR A 123 -7.89 -1.52 1.59
CA TYR A 123 -7.24 -2.79 1.92
C TYR A 123 -7.84 -3.48 3.15
N VAL A 124 -8.15 -2.72 4.21
CA VAL A 124 -8.72 -3.21 5.46
C VAL A 124 -10.01 -4.02 5.27
N VAL A 125 -10.77 -3.72 4.20
CA VAL A 125 -12.03 -4.41 3.89
C VAL A 125 -11.83 -5.88 3.54
N ARG A 126 -10.63 -6.27 3.11
CA ARG A 126 -10.26 -7.67 2.85
C ARG A 126 -10.36 -8.54 4.10
N TYR A 127 -10.11 -7.97 5.26
CA TYR A 127 -9.88 -8.66 6.53
C TYR A 127 -10.93 -8.36 7.59
N GLY A 128 -11.79 -7.38 7.37
CA GLY A 128 -12.90 -7.08 8.28
C GLY A 128 -13.82 -8.28 8.50
N PRO A 129 -14.43 -8.41 9.68
CA PRO A 129 -15.27 -9.56 10.07
C PRO A 129 -16.36 -9.91 9.08
N ASN A 130 -16.97 -8.91 8.45
CA ASN A 130 -18.01 -9.09 7.42
C ASN A 130 -17.53 -8.61 6.04
N LYS A 131 -16.27 -8.31 5.89
CA LYS A 131 -15.68 -7.79 4.65
C LYS A 131 -16.49 -6.59 4.11
N ASN A 132 -16.84 -6.64 2.83
CA ASN A 132 -17.61 -5.58 2.17
C ASN A 132 -19.13 -5.63 2.42
N ALA A 133 -19.65 -6.55 3.23
CA ALA A 133 -21.10 -6.63 3.49
C ALA A 133 -21.67 -5.36 4.15
N ASN A 134 -20.88 -4.71 5.00
CA ASN A 134 -21.24 -3.47 5.70
C ASN A 134 -20.42 -2.26 5.24
N TYR A 135 -19.61 -2.44 4.18
CA TYR A 135 -18.78 -1.39 3.62
C TYR A 135 -19.45 -0.72 2.43
N SER A 136 -19.34 0.58 2.37
CA SER A 136 -19.64 1.36 1.17
C SER A 136 -18.89 2.69 1.22
N TYR A 137 -18.55 3.25 0.06
CA TYR A 137 -17.97 4.59 0.00
C TYR A 137 -18.82 5.61 0.77
N GLN A 138 -20.15 5.61 0.62
CA GLN A 138 -21.04 6.57 1.27
C GLN A 138 -20.92 6.57 2.80
N LYS A 139 -20.64 5.41 3.39
CA LYS A 139 -20.49 5.28 4.86
C LYS A 139 -19.23 5.98 5.36
N TYR A 140 -18.19 5.99 4.55
CA TYR A 140 -16.86 6.55 4.88
C TYR A 140 -16.50 7.75 4.00
N ALA A 141 -17.45 8.32 3.26
CA ALA A 141 -17.21 9.34 2.25
C ALA A 141 -16.38 10.53 2.75
N VAL A 142 -16.64 11.00 3.98
CA VAL A 142 -15.93 12.16 4.55
C VAL A 142 -14.43 11.90 4.58
N ILE A 143 -14.00 10.77 5.15
CA ILE A 143 -12.58 10.48 5.30
C ILE A 143 -11.94 10.04 3.98
N ILE A 144 -12.65 9.27 3.14
CA ILE A 144 -12.15 8.89 1.82
C ILE A 144 -11.96 10.12 0.94
N ASP A 145 -12.88 11.08 0.97
CA ASP A 145 -12.74 12.35 0.26
C ASP A 145 -11.54 13.17 0.75
N GLU A 146 -11.26 13.14 2.06
CA GLU A 146 -10.06 13.79 2.61
C GLU A 146 -8.78 13.14 2.11
N ILE A 147 -8.74 11.81 2.05
CA ILE A 147 -7.62 11.05 1.47
C ILE A 147 -7.43 11.44 0.00
N LEU A 148 -8.49 11.38 -0.81
CA LEU A 148 -8.43 11.71 -2.23
C LEU A 148 -8.00 13.16 -2.47
N LYS A 149 -8.49 14.10 -1.67
CA LYS A 149 -8.07 15.51 -1.73
C LYS A 149 -6.59 15.68 -1.38
N ALA A 150 -6.11 14.98 -0.34
CA ALA A 150 -4.71 15.02 0.04
C ALA A 150 -3.80 14.49 -1.07
N LEU A 151 -4.17 13.40 -1.72
CA LEU A 151 -3.45 12.83 -2.87
C LEU A 151 -3.46 13.78 -4.06
N ILE A 152 -4.61 14.36 -4.41
CA ILE A 152 -4.74 15.35 -5.51
C ILE A 152 -3.84 16.57 -5.27
N ILE A 153 -3.84 17.12 -4.05
CA ILE A 153 -3.01 18.28 -3.69
C ILE A 153 -1.51 17.97 -3.87
N LYS A 154 -1.11 16.73 -3.57
CA LYS A 154 0.28 16.28 -3.74
C LYS A 154 0.59 15.79 -5.17
N GLY A 155 -0.38 15.77 -6.08
CA GLY A 155 -0.21 15.28 -7.45
C GLY A 155 -0.01 13.76 -7.54
N LYS A 156 -0.58 12.99 -6.59
CA LYS A 156 -0.48 11.54 -6.51
C LYS A 156 -1.71 10.85 -7.08
N GLY A 157 -1.51 9.66 -7.66
CA GLY A 157 -2.58 8.79 -8.13
C GLY A 157 -3.05 7.80 -7.06
N ILE A 158 -3.97 6.92 -7.48
CA ILE A 158 -4.38 5.73 -6.72
C ILE A 158 -4.14 4.47 -7.56
N GLU A 159 -3.89 3.37 -6.89
CA GLU A 159 -3.85 2.05 -7.51
C GLU A 159 -5.26 1.45 -7.59
N ILE A 160 -5.53 0.72 -8.67
CA ILE A 160 -6.67 -0.21 -8.76
C ILE A 160 -6.12 -1.63 -8.62
N ASN A 161 -6.19 -2.17 -7.39
CA ASN A 161 -5.63 -3.46 -7.06
C ASN A 161 -6.65 -4.58 -7.24
N THR A 162 -6.39 -5.51 -8.16
CA THR A 162 -7.30 -6.62 -8.47
C THR A 162 -7.33 -7.72 -7.40
N GLY A 163 -6.50 -7.62 -6.36
CA GLY A 163 -6.49 -8.54 -5.22
C GLY A 163 -7.85 -8.71 -4.54
N GLY A 164 -8.71 -7.69 -4.59
CA GLY A 164 -10.08 -7.76 -4.04
C GLY A 164 -10.86 -8.98 -4.55
N PHE A 165 -10.70 -9.36 -5.81
CA PHE A 165 -11.32 -10.58 -6.37
C PHE A 165 -10.78 -11.84 -5.72
N LYS A 166 -9.46 -11.92 -5.48
CA LYS A 166 -8.82 -13.05 -4.78
C LYS A 166 -9.34 -13.21 -3.34
N TYR A 167 -9.63 -12.09 -2.67
CA TYR A 167 -10.17 -12.08 -1.31
C TYR A 167 -11.70 -12.25 -1.25
N GLY A 168 -12.36 -12.42 -2.40
CA GLY A 168 -13.80 -12.71 -2.47
C GLY A 168 -14.68 -11.49 -2.32
N LEU A 169 -14.17 -10.28 -2.54
CA LEU A 169 -14.95 -9.05 -2.47
C LEU A 169 -15.84 -8.83 -3.71
N GLY A 170 -15.50 -9.46 -4.84
CA GLY A 170 -16.25 -9.30 -6.10
C GLY A 170 -15.92 -8.02 -6.87
N HIS A 171 -14.96 -7.23 -6.41
CA HIS A 171 -14.49 -5.99 -7.00
C HIS A 171 -13.00 -5.78 -6.71
N PRO A 172 -12.29 -4.86 -7.42
CA PRO A 172 -10.93 -4.47 -7.04
C PRO A 172 -10.92 -3.64 -5.74
N ASN A 173 -9.74 -3.33 -5.25
CA ASN A 173 -9.50 -2.33 -4.21
C ASN A 173 -8.91 -1.04 -4.86
N PRO A 174 -9.47 0.15 -4.64
CA PRO A 174 -10.73 0.37 -3.92
C PRO A 174 -11.97 -0.08 -4.71
N ALA A 175 -13.10 -0.20 -3.97
CA ALA A 175 -14.43 -0.35 -4.57
C ALA A 175 -14.82 0.93 -5.34
N GLU A 176 -15.70 0.78 -6.34
CA GLU A 176 -16.28 1.90 -7.10
C GLU A 176 -17.16 2.79 -6.22
#